data_98531a09c22f8fe7f470b40ec81578a8
#
_entry.id   98531a09c22f8fe7f470b40ec81578a8
#
_cell.length_a   1.000
_cell.length_b   1.000
_cell.length_c   1.000
_cell.angle_alpha   90.00
_cell.angle_beta   90.00
_cell.angle_gamma   90.00
#
_symmetry.space_group_name_H-M   'P 1'
#
loop_
_entity.id
_entity.type
_entity.pdbx_description
1 polymer ?
#
loop_
_entity_poly.entity_id
_entity_poly.type
_entity_poly.pdbx_seq_one_letter_code
_entity_poly.pdbx_strand_id
1 'polypeptide(L)'
;MANKNTNLQNAKNKKDDEFYTTYEDIEKEIINYKIHFKNKTVFCNCDDPFESNFCKYFLKNFNVLEIKRLICTSYYSSKIISKELNFLKKGEKKSRTKGYVLDIQKFVDTKEVISDDVICNLLKESGNIKELKGTGDFQSDECLNYLKESDIVVTNPPFSLFREFVSIIMKYKKKFLIVGNQNALTYKEIFPLIKNDELWTGYQFGEMKFRVPKTSKPRTTRYWVDDTGQKWRSLGNAMWLTNIDNERRHREINLTKKYNSKDYPKYDNFDAINVKTINDIPYDYFGIMGVPITIINRYNSEQFEIVGEANHGSDNEYDLFKPVLNGKELYKKILIRRRCKEVKEKEFVILDLFSGAGGFSYGMEKNKHFKTAIALDINESALETFKHNMPNTTTVLGDITNEEIKQKIIKLSKEK
;
A
#
# COMPACT_ATOMS: atom_id res chain seq x y z
N MET A 1 -2.26 6.76 -35.58
CA MET A 1 -1.13 5.79 -35.55
C MET A 1 -0.48 5.89 -34.15
N ALA A 2 -0.65 4.86 -33.35
CA ALA A 2 -0.12 4.84 -31.99
C ALA A 2 1.41 4.79 -32.04
N ASN A 3 2.07 5.80 -31.52
CA ASN A 3 3.51 5.77 -31.22
C ASN A 3 3.76 4.64 -30.23
N LYS A 4 4.08 3.46 -30.74
CA LYS A 4 4.61 2.36 -29.93
C LYS A 4 5.83 2.90 -29.23
N ASN A 5 5.83 2.83 -27.93
CA ASN A 5 6.87 3.33 -27.02
C ASN A 5 8.16 2.54 -27.29
N THR A 6 8.85 2.90 -28.37
CA THR A 6 10.08 2.25 -28.89
C THR A 6 11.18 2.15 -27.86
N ASN A 7 11.19 3.05 -26.85
CA ASN A 7 12.16 3.03 -25.76
C ASN A 7 11.93 1.86 -24.78
N LEU A 8 10.68 1.51 -24.46
CA LEU A 8 10.36 0.36 -23.59
C LEU A 8 10.62 -0.96 -24.33
N GLN A 9 10.27 -1.03 -25.61
CA GLN A 9 10.52 -2.21 -26.44
C GLN A 9 12.03 -2.43 -26.68
N ASN A 10 12.81 -1.35 -26.81
CA ASN A 10 14.26 -1.40 -26.88
C ASN A 10 14.92 -1.77 -25.53
N ALA A 11 14.35 -1.38 -24.39
CA ALA A 11 14.78 -1.79 -23.08
C ALA A 11 14.53 -3.30 -22.85
N LYS A 12 13.36 -3.79 -23.24
CA LYS A 12 13.01 -5.23 -23.23
C LYS A 12 14.00 -6.09 -24.02
N ASN A 13 14.41 -5.60 -25.19
CA ASN A 13 15.37 -6.31 -26.06
C ASN A 13 16.83 -6.21 -25.61
N LYS A 14 17.18 -5.25 -24.74
CA LYS A 14 18.58 -4.94 -24.35
C LYS A 14 18.94 -5.36 -22.93
N LYS A 15 18.02 -5.95 -22.13
CA LYS A 15 18.24 -6.31 -20.70
C LYS A 15 18.73 -5.14 -19.82
N ASP A 16 18.41 -3.90 -20.18
CA ASP A 16 18.72 -2.69 -19.42
C ASP A 16 17.64 -2.38 -18.36
N ASP A 17 16.79 -3.37 -18.02
CA ASP A 17 15.58 -3.24 -17.19
C ASP A 17 15.73 -3.91 -15.82
N GLU A 18 16.91 -4.41 -15.50
CA GLU A 18 17.23 -5.02 -14.21
C GLU A 18 17.71 -3.95 -13.22
N PHE A 19 16.89 -3.71 -12.21
CA PHE A 19 17.13 -2.77 -11.11
C PHE A 19 17.09 -3.53 -9.79
N TYR A 20 18.21 -3.58 -9.07
CA TYR A 20 18.25 -4.23 -7.75
C TYR A 20 18.01 -3.19 -6.66
N THR A 21 16.88 -3.33 -5.97
CA THR A 21 16.52 -2.47 -4.83
C THR A 21 17.52 -2.62 -3.69
N THR A 22 17.85 -1.54 -2.99
CA THR A 22 18.76 -1.60 -1.84
C THR A 22 18.11 -2.31 -0.66
N TYR A 23 18.91 -2.88 0.23
CA TYR A 23 18.41 -3.53 1.43
C TYR A 23 17.68 -2.51 2.34
N GLU A 24 18.25 -1.32 2.47
CA GLU A 24 17.73 -0.22 3.28
C GLU A 24 16.36 0.26 2.79
N ASP A 25 16.14 0.37 1.46
CA ASP A 25 14.84 0.76 0.91
C ASP A 25 13.78 -0.33 1.13
N ILE A 26 14.17 -1.60 1.06
CA ILE A 26 13.29 -2.73 1.36
C ILE A 26 12.90 -2.71 2.84
N GLU A 27 13.86 -2.57 3.73
CA GLU A 27 13.65 -2.55 5.17
C GLU A 27 12.74 -1.39 5.61
N LYS A 28 13.04 -0.16 5.13
CA LYS A 28 12.23 1.04 5.41
C LYS A 28 10.77 0.90 4.97
N GLU A 29 10.51 0.16 3.92
CA GLU A 29 9.14 -0.06 3.46
C GLU A 29 8.47 -1.18 4.25
N ILE A 30 9.09 -2.38 4.29
CA ILE A 30 8.47 -3.59 4.84
C ILE A 30 8.20 -3.48 6.34
N ILE A 31 8.98 -2.70 7.08
CA ILE A 31 8.79 -2.49 8.53
C ILE A 31 7.36 -2.04 8.87
N ASN A 32 6.71 -1.34 7.96
CA ASN A 32 5.34 -0.82 8.14
C ASN A 32 4.25 -1.88 7.91
N TYR A 33 4.62 -3.07 7.43
CA TYR A 33 3.70 -4.16 7.08
C TYR A 33 3.94 -5.45 7.88
N LYS A 34 4.77 -5.42 8.92
CA LYS A 34 5.20 -6.61 9.68
C LYS A 34 4.06 -7.54 10.07
N ILE A 35 2.97 -6.99 10.58
CA ILE A 35 1.81 -7.76 11.06
C ILE A 35 1.15 -8.61 9.97
N HIS A 36 1.27 -8.20 8.70
CA HIS A 36 0.66 -8.88 7.56
C HIS A 36 1.43 -10.12 7.12
N PHE A 37 2.70 -10.28 7.54
CA PHE A 37 3.54 -11.42 7.14
C PHE A 37 3.41 -12.65 8.05
N LYS A 38 2.88 -12.47 9.25
CA LYS A 38 2.73 -13.56 10.24
C LYS A 38 1.93 -14.75 9.67
N ASN A 39 2.54 -15.94 9.72
CA ASN A 39 2.00 -17.18 9.19
C ASN A 39 1.64 -17.15 7.69
N LYS A 40 2.33 -16.32 6.90
CA LYS A 40 2.10 -16.18 5.46
C LYS A 40 3.20 -16.81 4.62
N THR A 41 2.82 -17.28 3.44
CA THR A 41 3.74 -17.65 2.38
C THR A 41 4.09 -16.42 1.56
N VAL A 42 5.35 -16.00 1.62
CA VAL A 42 5.89 -14.85 0.88
C VAL A 42 6.52 -15.33 -0.42
N PHE A 43 6.19 -14.68 -1.52
CA PHE A 43 6.74 -14.99 -2.84
C PHE A 43 7.49 -13.79 -3.42
N CYS A 44 8.81 -13.92 -3.55
CA CYS A 44 9.68 -12.97 -4.24
C CYS A 44 9.83 -13.43 -5.69
N ASN A 45 8.85 -13.06 -6.49
CA ASN A 45 8.78 -13.40 -7.91
C ASN A 45 9.69 -12.45 -8.71
N CYS A 46 10.54 -12.95 -9.57
CA CYS A 46 11.56 -12.21 -10.32
C CYS A 46 12.83 -11.83 -9.52
N ASP A 47 13.04 -12.43 -8.37
CA ASP A 47 14.16 -12.14 -7.48
C ASP A 47 15.14 -13.30 -7.38
N ASP A 48 16.36 -13.10 -7.89
CA ASP A 48 17.45 -14.06 -7.77
C ASP A 48 17.79 -14.32 -6.29
N PRO A 49 17.73 -15.57 -5.79
CA PRO A 49 18.00 -15.88 -4.39
C PRO A 49 19.36 -15.39 -3.87
N PHE A 50 20.36 -15.28 -4.72
CA PHE A 50 21.72 -14.86 -4.33
C PHE A 50 21.96 -13.37 -4.47
N GLU A 51 21.35 -12.71 -5.46
CA GLU A 51 21.55 -11.29 -5.72
C GLU A 51 20.49 -10.39 -5.10
N SER A 52 19.25 -10.89 -4.98
CA SER A 52 18.14 -10.07 -4.53
C SER A 52 18.23 -9.74 -3.06
N ASN A 53 18.15 -8.46 -2.74
CA ASN A 53 18.02 -8.01 -1.36
C ASN A 53 16.63 -8.34 -0.77
N PHE A 54 15.61 -8.63 -1.57
CA PHE A 54 14.32 -9.13 -1.08
C PHE A 54 14.48 -10.51 -0.45
N CYS A 55 15.11 -11.43 -1.16
CA CYS A 55 15.41 -12.76 -0.62
C CYS A 55 16.23 -12.66 0.67
N LYS A 56 17.32 -11.89 0.66
CA LYS A 56 18.16 -11.66 1.84
C LYS A 56 17.40 -11.06 3.01
N TYR A 57 16.53 -10.08 2.77
CA TYR A 57 15.72 -9.45 3.80
C TYR A 57 14.79 -10.46 4.46
N PHE A 58 14.04 -11.23 3.68
CA PHE A 58 13.11 -12.20 4.21
C PHE A 58 13.81 -13.39 4.89
N LEU A 59 14.98 -13.80 4.44
CA LEU A 59 15.79 -14.81 5.13
C LEU A 59 16.26 -14.30 6.49
N LYS A 60 16.83 -13.08 6.56
CA LYS A 60 17.29 -12.47 7.82
C LYS A 60 16.16 -12.24 8.81
N ASN A 61 14.97 -11.98 8.33
CA ASN A 61 13.80 -11.66 9.17
C ASN A 61 12.75 -12.78 9.23
N PHE A 62 13.08 -14.00 8.77
CA PHE A 62 12.13 -15.09 8.64
C PHE A 62 11.38 -15.38 9.96
N ASN A 63 12.12 -15.56 11.05
CA ASN A 63 11.57 -15.84 12.37
C ASN A 63 10.94 -14.60 13.02
N VAL A 64 11.54 -13.41 12.83
CA VAL A 64 11.03 -12.15 13.38
C VAL A 64 9.69 -11.77 12.78
N LEU A 65 9.49 -12.03 11.50
CA LEU A 65 8.23 -11.80 10.78
C LEU A 65 7.26 -12.97 10.90
N GLU A 66 7.67 -14.06 11.57
CA GLU A 66 6.91 -15.31 11.73
C GLU A 66 6.38 -15.84 10.37
N ILE A 67 7.23 -15.81 9.33
CA ILE A 67 6.86 -16.25 7.99
C ILE A 67 6.68 -17.76 7.98
N LYS A 68 5.60 -18.24 7.32
CA LYS A 68 5.34 -19.67 7.16
C LYS A 68 6.25 -20.31 6.10
N ARG A 69 6.46 -19.62 4.97
CA ARG A 69 7.23 -20.11 3.83
C ARG A 69 7.75 -18.93 3.02
N LEU A 70 8.97 -19.04 2.53
CA LEU A 70 9.58 -18.09 1.60
C LEU A 70 9.87 -18.79 0.27
N ILE A 71 9.37 -18.23 -0.82
CA ILE A 71 9.62 -18.71 -2.19
C ILE A 71 10.28 -17.57 -2.96
N CYS A 72 11.40 -17.84 -3.63
CA CYS A 72 12.04 -16.89 -4.53
C CYS A 72 12.30 -17.57 -5.88
N THR A 73 11.95 -16.93 -7.00
CA THR A 73 12.22 -17.46 -8.34
C THR A 73 13.12 -16.54 -9.13
N SER A 74 14.06 -17.09 -9.85
CA SER A 74 14.95 -16.36 -10.75
C SER A 74 14.70 -16.70 -12.20
N TYR A 75 14.87 -15.69 -13.05
CA TYR A 75 14.89 -15.90 -14.50
C TYR A 75 16.25 -16.48 -14.95
N TYR A 76 16.27 -17.29 -15.99
CA TYR A 76 17.45 -18.04 -16.48
C TYR A 76 18.66 -17.14 -16.81
N SER A 77 18.45 -15.87 -17.06
CA SER A 77 19.51 -14.92 -17.39
C SER A 77 20.36 -14.46 -16.23
N SER A 78 20.02 -14.87 -15.00
CA SER A 78 20.81 -14.55 -13.82
C SER A 78 22.22 -15.12 -13.93
N LYS A 79 23.22 -14.22 -13.96
CA LYS A 79 24.63 -14.60 -14.21
C LYS A 79 25.32 -15.20 -12.98
N ILE A 80 24.82 -14.95 -11.80
CA ILE A 80 25.46 -15.39 -10.54
C ILE A 80 25.08 -16.81 -10.20
N ILE A 81 23.83 -17.20 -10.35
CA ILE A 81 23.45 -18.62 -10.28
C ILE A 81 24.32 -19.46 -11.22
N SER A 82 24.71 -18.89 -12.37
CA SER A 82 25.58 -19.61 -13.31
C SER A 82 26.98 -19.86 -12.80
N LYS A 83 27.54 -19.05 -11.91
CA LYS A 83 28.90 -19.24 -11.36
C LYS A 83 28.87 -20.09 -10.09
N GLU A 84 27.92 -19.88 -9.21
CA GLU A 84 27.89 -20.55 -7.90
C GLU A 84 27.27 -21.94 -7.93
N LEU A 85 26.26 -22.21 -8.77
CA LEU A 85 25.72 -23.54 -8.98
C LEU A 85 26.63 -24.49 -9.80
N ASN A 86 27.70 -23.96 -10.41
CA ASN A 86 28.74 -24.82 -10.98
C ASN A 86 29.46 -25.67 -9.94
N PHE A 87 29.41 -25.32 -8.64
CA PHE A 87 29.88 -26.18 -7.56
C PHE A 87 28.98 -27.40 -7.34
N LEU A 88 27.69 -27.34 -7.69
CA LEU A 88 26.73 -28.43 -7.52
C LEU A 88 26.78 -29.46 -8.67
N LYS A 89 27.28 -29.10 -9.85
CA LYS A 89 27.42 -30.00 -10.99
C LYS A 89 28.82 -29.87 -11.62
N LYS A 90 29.76 -30.71 -11.20
CA LYS A 90 31.00 -30.94 -11.94
C LYS A 90 30.68 -31.57 -13.30
N GLY A 91 30.87 -30.86 -14.39
CA GLY A 91 31.12 -31.51 -15.67
C GLY A 91 30.38 -31.12 -16.94
N GLU A 92 29.39 -30.22 -16.98
CA GLU A 92 28.72 -29.89 -18.25
C GLU A 92 28.57 -28.38 -18.53
N LYS A 93 29.22 -27.91 -19.56
CA LYS A 93 28.98 -26.61 -20.23
C LYS A 93 27.73 -26.72 -21.12
N LYS A 94 26.51 -26.77 -20.54
CA LYS A 94 25.28 -26.61 -21.33
C LYS A 94 24.80 -25.16 -21.27
N SER A 95 24.40 -24.60 -22.39
CA SER A 95 23.69 -23.33 -22.52
C SER A 95 22.45 -23.37 -21.61
N ARG A 96 22.43 -22.52 -20.58
CA ARG A 96 21.40 -22.58 -19.54
C ARG A 96 20.18 -21.84 -20.00
N THR A 97 19.06 -22.53 -20.05
CA THR A 97 17.76 -22.01 -20.44
C THR A 97 16.73 -22.10 -19.30
N LYS A 98 17.16 -22.52 -18.09
CA LYS A 98 16.27 -22.80 -16.97
C LYS A 98 16.48 -21.82 -15.82
N GLY A 99 15.37 -21.42 -15.19
CA GLY A 99 15.36 -20.65 -13.97
C GLY A 99 15.55 -21.53 -12.73
N TYR A 100 15.55 -20.90 -11.56
CA TYR A 100 15.69 -21.58 -10.27
C TYR A 100 14.63 -21.08 -9.28
N VAL A 101 14.28 -21.94 -8.33
CA VAL A 101 13.43 -21.63 -7.21
C VAL A 101 14.14 -21.94 -5.89
N LEU A 102 14.10 -21.00 -4.97
CA LEU A 102 14.35 -21.21 -3.56
C LEU A 102 13.00 -21.41 -2.87
N ASP A 103 12.89 -22.45 -2.05
CA ASP A 103 11.65 -22.78 -1.33
C ASP A 103 12.01 -23.18 0.11
N ILE A 104 11.73 -22.32 1.08
CA ILE A 104 12.07 -22.50 2.49
C ILE A 104 10.80 -22.49 3.33
N GLN A 105 10.56 -23.56 4.07
CA GLN A 105 9.41 -23.73 4.99
C GLN A 105 9.81 -23.66 6.46
N LYS A 106 11.05 -23.94 6.78
CA LYS A 106 11.61 -23.84 8.14
C LYS A 106 12.99 -23.22 8.06
N PHE A 107 13.22 -22.22 8.85
CA PHE A 107 14.54 -21.64 9.02
C PHE A 107 15.09 -22.08 10.38
N VAL A 108 16.29 -22.68 10.40
CA VAL A 108 16.94 -23.09 11.65
C VAL A 108 17.26 -21.85 12.46
N ASP A 109 16.79 -21.83 13.69
CA ASP A 109 16.95 -20.73 14.63
C ASP A 109 18.44 -20.55 14.98
N THR A 110 19.12 -19.68 14.25
CA THR A 110 20.41 -19.14 14.68
C THR A 110 20.13 -17.82 15.40
N LYS A 111 20.36 -17.77 16.70
CA LYS A 111 20.26 -16.55 17.52
C LYS A 111 21.26 -15.46 17.11
N GLU A 112 22.04 -15.67 16.06
CA GLU A 112 23.07 -14.76 15.56
C GLU A 112 22.56 -13.94 14.37
N VAL A 113 23.10 -12.72 14.27
CA VAL A 113 22.88 -11.85 13.10
C VAL A 113 23.34 -12.59 11.85
N ILE A 114 22.37 -12.98 11.00
CA ILE A 114 22.67 -13.74 9.79
C ILE A 114 23.45 -12.84 8.81
N SER A 115 24.74 -13.10 8.67
CA SER A 115 25.60 -12.42 7.69
C SER A 115 25.27 -12.88 6.27
N ASP A 116 25.68 -12.09 5.27
CA ASP A 116 25.50 -12.46 3.86
C ASP A 116 26.24 -13.78 3.51
N ASP A 117 27.37 -14.06 4.16
CA ASP A 117 28.13 -15.32 3.97
C ASP A 117 27.36 -16.53 4.52
N VAL A 118 26.71 -16.39 5.68
CA VAL A 118 25.85 -17.43 6.23
C VAL A 118 24.66 -17.71 5.32
N ILE A 119 24.04 -16.68 4.75
CA ILE A 119 22.97 -16.84 3.75
C ILE A 119 23.48 -17.60 2.53
N CYS A 120 24.63 -17.19 1.99
CA CYS A 120 25.22 -17.87 0.83
C CYS A 120 25.51 -19.35 1.12
N ASN A 121 26.01 -19.69 2.30
CA ASN A 121 26.27 -21.06 2.71
C ASN A 121 24.97 -21.85 2.88
N LEU A 122 23.97 -21.30 3.55
CA LEU A 122 22.65 -21.91 3.70
C LEU A 122 21.99 -22.18 2.34
N LEU A 123 22.10 -21.26 1.40
CA LEU A 123 21.59 -21.44 0.05
C LEU A 123 22.31 -22.56 -0.71
N LYS A 124 23.62 -22.75 -0.47
CA LYS A 124 24.44 -23.79 -1.11
C LYS A 124 24.18 -25.19 -0.51
N GLU A 125 23.99 -25.27 0.79
CA GLU A 125 23.96 -26.56 1.54
C GLU A 125 22.54 -27.14 1.69
N SER A 126 21.51 -26.30 1.67
CA SER A 126 20.18 -26.70 2.15
C SER A 126 19.36 -27.60 1.23
N GLY A 127 19.76 -27.82 -0.02
CA GLY A 127 18.95 -28.51 -1.02
C GLY A 127 17.60 -27.81 -1.33
N ASN A 128 17.40 -26.64 -0.76
CA ASN A 128 16.17 -25.84 -0.93
C ASN A 128 16.11 -25.12 -2.29
N ILE A 129 17.25 -25.06 -3.00
CA ILE A 129 17.32 -24.52 -4.35
C ILE A 129 17.12 -25.66 -5.35
N LYS A 130 16.12 -25.49 -6.22
CA LYS A 130 15.80 -26.43 -7.28
C LYS A 130 15.79 -25.75 -8.64
N GLU A 131 16.17 -26.49 -9.67
CA GLU A 131 16.04 -26.04 -11.05
C GLU A 131 14.57 -26.09 -11.47
N LEU A 132 14.07 -25.00 -12.07
CA LEU A 132 12.75 -24.97 -12.68
C LEU A 132 12.75 -25.78 -13.98
N LYS A 133 11.59 -26.26 -14.39
CA LYS A 133 11.43 -26.93 -15.69
C LYS A 133 11.59 -25.93 -16.84
N GLY A 134 11.10 -24.69 -16.63
CA GLY A 134 11.12 -23.60 -17.59
C GLY A 134 12.15 -22.51 -17.26
N THR A 135 12.00 -21.39 -17.94
CA THR A 135 12.92 -20.23 -17.87
C THR A 135 12.84 -19.43 -16.56
N GLY A 136 11.86 -19.69 -15.70
CA GLY A 136 11.56 -18.84 -14.55
C GLY A 136 10.78 -17.58 -14.90
N ASP A 137 10.16 -17.52 -16.09
CA ASP A 137 9.23 -16.45 -16.44
C ASP A 137 8.05 -16.45 -15.47
N PHE A 138 7.72 -15.28 -14.91
CA PHE A 138 6.64 -15.14 -13.94
C PHE A 138 5.26 -15.51 -14.52
N GLN A 139 5.12 -15.56 -15.84
CA GLN A 139 3.91 -15.97 -16.56
C GLN A 139 3.85 -17.48 -16.83
N SER A 140 4.95 -18.22 -16.57
CA SER A 140 4.97 -19.66 -16.79
C SER A 140 4.03 -20.38 -15.83
N ASP A 141 3.47 -21.51 -16.26
CA ASP A 141 2.57 -22.32 -15.42
C ASP A 141 3.23 -22.72 -14.09
N GLU A 142 4.53 -22.97 -14.11
CA GLU A 142 5.30 -23.31 -12.91
C GLU A 142 5.36 -22.16 -11.91
N CYS A 143 5.70 -20.93 -12.38
CA CYS A 143 5.70 -19.75 -11.53
C CYS A 143 4.29 -19.34 -11.09
N LEU A 144 3.27 -19.53 -11.94
CA LEU A 144 1.87 -19.34 -11.58
C LEU A 144 1.39 -20.32 -10.52
N ASN A 145 1.91 -21.52 -10.47
CA ASN A 145 1.59 -22.47 -9.39
C ASN A 145 2.18 -21.99 -8.04
N TYR A 146 3.43 -21.51 -8.01
CA TYR A 146 3.98 -20.86 -6.82
C TYR A 146 3.19 -19.60 -6.42
N LEU A 147 2.73 -18.82 -7.39
CA LEU A 147 1.85 -17.69 -7.12
C LEU A 147 0.54 -18.14 -6.47
N LYS A 148 -0.09 -19.21 -6.94
CA LYS A 148 -1.33 -19.76 -6.33
C LYS A 148 -1.12 -20.18 -4.87
N GLU A 149 0.03 -20.78 -4.56
CA GLU A 149 0.39 -21.23 -3.22
C GLU A 149 0.79 -20.09 -2.28
N SER A 150 1.16 -18.93 -2.80
CA SER A 150 1.57 -17.76 -2.00
C SER A 150 0.39 -16.97 -1.45
N ASP A 151 0.63 -16.25 -0.35
CA ASP A 151 -0.31 -15.28 0.22
C ASP A 151 0.04 -13.86 -0.21
N ILE A 152 1.34 -13.54 -0.19
CA ILE A 152 1.86 -12.17 -0.42
C ILE A 152 3.00 -12.23 -1.42
N VAL A 153 2.94 -11.37 -2.45
CA VAL A 153 4.02 -11.17 -3.42
C VAL A 153 4.81 -9.92 -3.06
N VAL A 154 6.13 -10.04 -2.89
CA VAL A 154 7.00 -8.90 -2.59
C VAL A 154 8.21 -8.94 -3.51
N THR A 155 8.32 -7.97 -4.44
CA THR A 155 9.35 -8.01 -5.48
C THR A 155 9.56 -6.66 -6.16
N ASN A 156 10.62 -6.57 -6.95
CA ASN A 156 10.82 -5.51 -7.94
C ASN A 156 10.63 -6.10 -9.35
N PRO A 157 9.41 -6.05 -9.92
CA PRO A 157 9.15 -6.62 -11.23
C PRO A 157 9.84 -5.82 -12.35
N PRO A 158 10.11 -6.44 -13.52
CA PRO A 158 10.60 -5.72 -14.68
C PRO A 158 9.64 -4.58 -15.07
N PHE A 159 10.14 -3.35 -15.13
CA PHE A 159 9.27 -2.18 -15.39
C PHE A 159 8.59 -2.22 -16.77
N SER A 160 9.22 -2.88 -17.75
CA SER A 160 8.63 -3.08 -19.09
C SER A 160 7.42 -4.01 -19.08
N LEU A 161 7.29 -4.89 -18.08
CA LEU A 161 6.21 -5.87 -17.91
C LEU A 161 5.30 -5.55 -16.72
N PHE A 162 5.42 -4.34 -16.17
CA PHE A 162 4.74 -3.95 -14.94
C PHE A 162 3.21 -4.11 -15.02
N ARG A 163 2.60 -3.75 -16.14
CA ARG A 163 1.15 -3.85 -16.36
C ARG A 163 0.67 -5.29 -16.33
N GLU A 164 1.35 -6.14 -17.08
CA GLU A 164 1.06 -7.57 -17.16
C GLU A 164 1.25 -8.23 -15.79
N PHE A 165 2.31 -7.84 -15.07
CA PHE A 165 2.61 -8.34 -13.74
C PHE A 165 1.50 -8.02 -12.74
N VAL A 166 1.08 -6.77 -12.63
CA VAL A 166 -0.02 -6.35 -11.74
C VAL A 166 -1.33 -7.04 -12.13
N SER A 167 -1.65 -7.11 -13.43
CA SER A 167 -2.86 -7.77 -13.92
C SER A 167 -2.92 -9.25 -13.49
N ILE A 168 -1.80 -9.97 -13.53
CA ILE A 168 -1.72 -11.36 -13.09
C ILE A 168 -1.93 -11.46 -11.58
N ILE A 169 -1.25 -10.65 -10.78
CA ILE A 169 -1.39 -10.69 -9.31
C ILE A 169 -2.83 -10.42 -8.90
N MET A 170 -3.47 -9.41 -9.50
CA MET A 170 -4.88 -9.07 -9.24
C MET A 170 -5.82 -10.19 -9.69
N LYS A 171 -5.60 -10.82 -10.85
CA LYS A 171 -6.36 -11.99 -11.31
C LYS A 171 -6.33 -13.13 -10.30
N TYR A 172 -5.19 -13.39 -9.67
CA TYR A 172 -5.03 -14.42 -8.65
C TYR A 172 -5.40 -13.95 -7.24
N LYS A 173 -5.91 -12.71 -7.10
CA LYS A 173 -6.36 -12.10 -5.83
C LYS A 173 -5.29 -12.15 -4.73
N LYS A 174 -4.03 -11.95 -5.08
CA LYS A 174 -2.93 -11.98 -4.12
C LYS A 174 -2.71 -10.61 -3.48
N LYS A 175 -2.29 -10.61 -2.22
CA LYS A 175 -1.72 -9.43 -1.60
C LYS A 175 -0.33 -9.20 -2.16
N PHE A 176 0.07 -7.93 -2.28
CA PHE A 176 1.38 -7.62 -2.83
C PHE A 176 1.96 -6.30 -2.33
N LEU A 177 3.27 -6.19 -2.40
CA LEU A 177 4.06 -4.99 -2.14
C LEU A 177 5.19 -4.97 -3.16
N ILE A 178 5.11 -4.11 -4.18
CA ILE A 178 6.02 -4.12 -5.32
C ILE A 178 6.60 -2.74 -5.61
N VAL A 179 7.84 -2.73 -6.12
CA VAL A 179 8.48 -1.50 -6.60
C VAL A 179 7.97 -1.18 -8.00
N GLY A 180 7.65 0.07 -8.24
CA GLY A 180 7.18 0.56 -9.53
C GLY A 180 7.62 1.98 -9.82
N ASN A 181 7.11 2.52 -10.93
CA ASN A 181 7.35 3.88 -11.36
C ASN A 181 6.05 4.68 -11.28
N GLN A 182 6.10 5.93 -10.80
CA GLN A 182 4.94 6.81 -10.67
C GLN A 182 4.14 7.00 -11.97
N ASN A 183 4.79 6.86 -13.12
CA ASN A 183 4.08 6.91 -14.39
C ASN A 183 3.03 5.78 -14.53
N ALA A 184 3.23 4.67 -13.82
CA ALA A 184 2.29 3.56 -13.83
C ALA A 184 0.95 3.89 -13.15
N LEU A 185 0.88 4.90 -12.28
CA LEU A 185 -0.35 5.33 -11.61
C LEU A 185 -1.46 5.76 -12.58
N THR A 186 -1.10 6.13 -13.80
CA THR A 186 -2.03 6.52 -14.86
C THR A 186 -2.07 5.52 -16.01
N TYR A 187 -1.62 4.29 -15.79
CA TYR A 187 -1.80 3.25 -16.79
C TYR A 187 -3.25 2.75 -16.78
N LYS A 188 -3.77 2.43 -17.95
CA LYS A 188 -5.13 1.94 -18.19
C LYS A 188 -5.50 0.75 -17.27
N GLU A 189 -4.54 -0.12 -16.98
CA GLU A 189 -4.71 -1.30 -16.14
C GLU A 189 -4.58 -1.01 -14.63
N ILE A 190 -4.00 0.14 -14.27
CA ILE A 190 -3.64 0.48 -12.87
C ILE A 190 -4.59 1.53 -12.29
N PHE A 191 -4.88 2.58 -13.06
CA PHE A 191 -5.67 3.70 -12.58
C PHE A 191 -7.07 3.31 -12.10
N PRO A 192 -7.82 2.42 -12.77
CA PRO A 192 -9.12 1.95 -12.29
C PRO A 192 -9.04 1.27 -10.91
N LEU A 193 -7.97 0.51 -10.65
CA LEU A 193 -7.77 -0.14 -9.35
C LEU A 193 -7.56 0.89 -8.23
N ILE A 194 -6.86 1.99 -8.53
CA ILE A 194 -6.67 3.09 -7.58
C ILE A 194 -7.99 3.83 -7.34
N LYS A 195 -8.74 4.13 -8.42
CA LYS A 195 -10.04 4.78 -8.35
C LYS A 195 -11.03 3.98 -7.50
N ASN A 196 -11.02 2.66 -7.65
CA ASN A 196 -11.91 1.74 -6.93
C ASN A 196 -11.42 1.38 -5.51
N ASP A 197 -10.33 2.00 -5.04
CA ASP A 197 -9.73 1.73 -3.73
C ASP A 197 -9.27 0.27 -3.55
N GLU A 198 -8.82 -0.36 -4.64
CA GLU A 198 -8.26 -1.72 -4.65
C GLU A 198 -6.73 -1.72 -4.60
N LEU A 199 -6.11 -0.56 -4.85
CA LEU A 199 -4.67 -0.38 -4.98
C LEU A 199 -4.25 1.01 -4.53
N TRP A 200 -3.13 1.11 -3.82
CA TRP A 200 -2.56 2.36 -3.32
C TRP A 200 -1.04 2.34 -3.26
N THR A 201 -0.43 3.49 -2.99
CA THR A 201 1.02 3.61 -2.85
C THR A 201 1.48 3.19 -1.45
N GLY A 202 2.70 2.67 -1.36
CA GLY A 202 3.38 2.41 -0.09
C GLY A 202 3.88 3.67 0.60
N TYR A 203 4.80 3.50 1.56
CA TYR A 203 5.34 4.59 2.36
C TYR A 203 6.41 5.39 1.61
N GLN A 204 7.28 4.70 0.85
CA GLN A 204 8.37 5.34 0.13
C GLN A 204 7.93 5.75 -1.27
N PHE A 205 8.32 6.97 -1.63
CA PHE A 205 7.91 7.59 -2.87
C PHE A 205 8.94 8.66 -3.27
N GLY A 206 9.34 8.67 -4.54
CA GLY A 206 10.25 9.66 -5.09
C GLY A 206 11.57 9.06 -5.51
N GLU A 207 12.68 9.58 -5.01
CA GLU A 207 13.99 9.13 -5.41
C GLU A 207 14.39 7.83 -4.69
N MET A 208 14.62 6.78 -5.48
CA MET A 208 15.20 5.53 -5.01
C MET A 208 16.46 5.20 -5.79
N LYS A 209 17.42 4.58 -5.11
CA LYS A 209 18.70 4.15 -5.68
C LYS A 209 18.68 2.66 -5.96
N PHE A 210 19.20 2.28 -7.10
CA PHE A 210 19.24 0.88 -7.54
C PHE A 210 20.65 0.50 -7.95
N ARG A 211 21.07 -0.67 -7.50
CA ARG A 211 22.24 -1.33 -8.09
C ARG A 211 21.83 -1.83 -9.48
N VAL A 212 22.71 -1.66 -10.46
CA VAL A 212 22.47 -2.15 -11.81
C VAL A 212 23.59 -3.10 -12.25
N PRO A 213 23.32 -4.00 -13.21
CA PRO A 213 24.31 -4.96 -13.69
C PRO A 213 25.58 -4.27 -14.20
N LYS A 214 26.75 -4.92 -14.04
CA LYS A 214 28.03 -4.41 -14.57
C LYS A 214 28.00 -4.14 -16.07
N THR A 215 27.12 -4.81 -16.81
CA THR A 215 26.90 -4.64 -18.25
C THR A 215 26.07 -3.41 -18.61
N SER A 216 25.43 -2.75 -17.63
CA SER A 216 24.61 -1.57 -17.88
C SER A 216 25.44 -0.44 -18.47
N LYS A 217 24.88 0.20 -19.50
CA LYS A 217 25.53 1.31 -20.18
C LYS A 217 25.50 2.58 -19.33
N PRO A 218 26.56 3.38 -19.30
CA PRO A 218 26.55 4.69 -18.67
C PRO A 218 25.42 5.57 -19.22
N ARG A 219 24.86 6.42 -18.36
CA ARG A 219 23.87 7.45 -18.72
C ARG A 219 24.40 8.82 -18.28
N THR A 220 23.96 9.85 -18.94
CA THR A 220 24.38 11.23 -18.67
C THR A 220 23.86 11.76 -17.32
N THR A 221 22.77 11.22 -16.81
CA THR A 221 22.14 11.66 -15.56
C THR A 221 21.74 10.47 -14.69
N ARG A 222 21.79 10.66 -13.37
CA ARG A 222 21.34 9.67 -12.37
C ARG A 222 21.99 8.29 -12.52
N TYR A 223 23.28 8.29 -12.87
CA TYR A 223 24.14 7.11 -13.01
C TYR A 223 25.50 7.42 -12.44
N TRP A 224 26.07 6.51 -11.65
CA TRP A 224 27.44 6.62 -11.12
C TRP A 224 28.03 5.24 -10.86
N VAL A 225 29.32 5.21 -10.64
CA VAL A 225 30.07 4.05 -10.20
C VAL A 225 30.67 4.40 -8.86
N ASP A 226 30.53 3.54 -7.85
CA ASP A 226 31.12 3.74 -6.54
C ASP A 226 32.58 3.29 -6.49
N ASP A 227 33.25 3.50 -5.37
CA ASP A 227 34.65 3.16 -5.15
C ASP A 227 34.96 1.65 -5.28
N THR A 228 33.94 0.80 -5.18
CA THR A 228 34.05 -0.65 -5.37
C THR A 228 33.90 -1.08 -6.84
N GLY A 229 33.58 -0.15 -7.73
CA GLY A 229 33.29 -0.41 -9.14
C GLY A 229 31.85 -0.90 -9.37
N GLN A 230 30.98 -0.84 -8.36
CA GLN A 230 29.57 -1.13 -8.50
C GLN A 230 28.87 0.01 -9.24
N LYS A 231 28.04 -0.33 -10.20
CA LYS A 231 27.24 0.63 -10.97
C LYS A 231 25.90 0.85 -10.31
N TRP A 232 25.50 2.11 -10.23
CA TRP A 232 24.29 2.58 -9.60
C TRP A 232 23.47 3.44 -10.53
N ARG A 233 22.17 3.46 -10.25
CA ARG A 233 21.21 4.31 -10.94
C ARG A 233 20.15 4.81 -9.98
N SER A 234 19.77 6.08 -10.03
CA SER A 234 18.61 6.57 -9.29
C SER A 234 17.43 6.83 -10.21
N LEU A 235 16.22 6.60 -9.68
CA LEU A 235 14.95 6.94 -10.31
C LEU A 235 14.24 7.92 -9.38
N GLY A 236 14.02 9.16 -9.85
CA GLY A 236 13.35 10.20 -9.06
C GLY A 236 11.84 10.05 -8.98
N ASN A 237 11.29 9.07 -9.66
CA ASN A 237 9.87 8.77 -9.74
C ASN A 237 9.57 7.29 -9.41
N ALA A 238 10.41 6.66 -8.60
CA ALA A 238 10.13 5.35 -8.04
C ALA A 238 9.04 5.43 -6.96
N MET A 239 8.36 4.33 -6.72
CA MET A 239 7.35 4.18 -5.69
C MET A 239 7.20 2.72 -5.29
N TRP A 240 6.59 2.50 -4.14
CA TRP A 240 6.01 1.21 -3.80
C TRP A 240 4.51 1.23 -4.11
N LEU A 241 4.00 0.11 -4.61
CA LEU A 241 2.61 -0.10 -4.95
C LEU A 241 2.10 -1.34 -4.21
N THR A 242 0.90 -1.26 -3.60
CA THR A 242 0.40 -2.32 -2.73
C THR A 242 -1.13 -2.35 -2.67
N ASN A 243 -1.67 -3.50 -2.32
CA ASN A 243 -3.06 -3.70 -1.87
C ASN A 243 -3.12 -4.24 -0.43
N ILE A 244 -2.00 -4.15 0.31
CA ILE A 244 -1.94 -4.43 1.74
C ILE A 244 -2.25 -3.14 2.48
N ASP A 245 -3.20 -3.19 3.41
CA ASP A 245 -3.60 -2.00 4.16
C ASP A 245 -2.43 -1.38 4.92
N ASN A 246 -2.43 -0.05 5.02
CA ASN A 246 -1.43 0.70 5.76
C ASN A 246 -2.03 1.99 6.35
N GLU A 247 -1.49 2.46 7.46
CA GLU A 247 -2.00 3.64 8.16
C GLU A 247 -1.93 4.92 7.33
N ARG A 248 -0.99 5.00 6.37
CA ARG A 248 -0.78 6.21 5.58
C ARG A 248 -1.99 6.56 4.71
N ARG A 249 -2.66 5.57 4.14
CA ARG A 249 -3.83 5.79 3.28
C ARG A 249 -5.05 6.31 4.03
N HIS A 250 -5.09 6.12 5.36
CA HIS A 250 -6.17 6.59 6.23
C HIS A 250 -5.91 7.98 6.80
N ARG A 251 -4.72 8.57 6.57
CA ARG A 251 -4.40 9.92 7.05
C ARG A 251 -5.13 10.96 6.23
N GLU A 252 -5.85 11.84 6.91
CA GLU A 252 -6.49 12.97 6.26
C GLU A 252 -5.47 14.03 5.83
N ILE A 253 -5.72 14.62 4.68
CA ILE A 253 -5.00 15.82 4.26
C ILE A 253 -5.60 17.00 5.02
N ASN A 254 -4.76 17.73 5.76
CA ASN A 254 -5.19 18.93 6.46
C ASN A 254 -5.45 20.06 5.45
N LEU A 255 -6.72 20.43 5.30
CA LEU A 255 -7.17 21.44 4.34
C LEU A 255 -7.30 22.78 5.08
N THR A 256 -6.49 23.76 4.72
CA THR A 256 -6.45 25.09 5.38
C THR A 256 -6.90 26.23 4.48
N LYS A 257 -7.03 26.02 3.17
CA LYS A 257 -7.39 27.03 2.21
C LYS A 257 -8.90 27.13 2.04
N LYS A 258 -9.38 28.38 1.88
CA LYS A 258 -10.77 28.67 1.55
C LYS A 258 -10.91 28.89 0.04
N TYR A 259 -11.99 28.40 -0.55
CA TYR A 259 -12.29 28.62 -1.94
C TYR A 259 -12.53 30.10 -2.25
N ASN A 260 -11.98 30.58 -3.35
CA ASN A 260 -12.36 31.82 -4.01
C ASN A 260 -12.12 31.69 -5.53
N SER A 261 -12.94 32.31 -6.34
CA SER A 261 -12.89 32.14 -7.80
C SER A 261 -11.64 32.74 -8.48
N LYS A 262 -10.92 33.65 -7.81
CA LYS A 262 -9.70 34.28 -8.36
C LYS A 262 -8.51 33.32 -8.29
N ASP A 263 -8.34 32.59 -7.18
CA ASP A 263 -7.21 31.70 -6.94
C ASP A 263 -7.44 30.32 -7.56
N TYR A 264 -8.71 29.94 -7.78
CA TYR A 264 -9.11 28.63 -8.31
C TYR A 264 -9.89 28.79 -9.63
N PRO A 265 -9.22 29.11 -10.72
CA PRO A 265 -9.88 29.27 -12.01
C PRO A 265 -10.46 27.94 -12.50
N LYS A 266 -11.60 28.00 -13.20
CA LYS A 266 -12.20 26.86 -13.88
C LYS A 266 -11.45 26.53 -15.17
N TYR A 267 -11.44 25.25 -15.55
CA TYR A 267 -10.94 24.84 -16.86
C TYR A 267 -11.88 25.31 -17.97
N ASP A 268 -11.31 25.55 -19.14
CA ASP A 268 -12.07 26.01 -20.32
C ASP A 268 -12.91 24.87 -20.92
N ASN A 269 -12.46 23.64 -20.77
CA ASN A 269 -13.02 22.45 -21.41
C ASN A 269 -13.70 21.46 -20.44
N PHE A 270 -13.81 21.81 -19.15
CA PHE A 270 -14.45 20.95 -18.18
C PHE A 270 -14.90 21.72 -16.94
N ASP A 271 -16.06 21.39 -16.35
CA ASP A 271 -16.56 22.05 -15.14
C ASP A 271 -15.84 21.55 -13.89
N ALA A 272 -14.61 21.94 -13.75
CA ALA A 272 -13.77 21.72 -12.56
C ALA A 272 -12.82 22.87 -12.34
N ILE A 273 -12.42 23.07 -11.11
CA ILE A 273 -11.42 24.08 -10.74
C ILE A 273 -10.00 23.52 -10.82
N ASN A 274 -9.05 24.39 -11.20
CA ASN A 274 -7.63 24.03 -11.17
C ASN A 274 -7.01 24.28 -9.80
N VAL A 275 -6.52 23.23 -9.18
CA VAL A 275 -5.74 23.28 -7.94
C VAL A 275 -4.27 23.08 -8.26
N LYS A 276 -3.43 24.05 -7.87
CA LYS A 276 -1.99 24.05 -8.23
C LYS A 276 -1.19 23.01 -7.45
N THR A 277 -1.38 22.96 -6.14
CA THR A 277 -0.70 22.00 -5.26
C THR A 277 -1.70 21.28 -4.35
N ILE A 278 -1.30 20.16 -3.76
CA ILE A 278 -2.16 19.41 -2.84
C ILE A 278 -2.54 20.25 -1.60
N ASN A 279 -1.62 21.10 -1.14
CA ASN A 279 -1.85 21.95 0.03
C ASN A 279 -2.83 23.10 -0.27
N ASP A 280 -3.14 23.36 -1.53
CA ASP A 280 -4.10 24.36 -1.95
C ASP A 280 -5.52 23.82 -2.11
N ILE A 281 -5.77 22.53 -1.83
CA ILE A 281 -7.12 21.97 -1.90
C ILE A 281 -8.02 22.70 -0.89
N PRO A 282 -9.11 23.36 -1.36
CA PRO A 282 -9.97 24.12 -0.45
C PRO A 282 -10.84 23.25 0.41
N TYR A 283 -11.05 23.67 1.67
CA TYR A 283 -11.85 22.90 2.64
C TYR A 283 -13.36 23.05 2.45
N ASP A 284 -13.80 24.07 1.73
CA ASP A 284 -15.22 24.47 1.58
C ASP A 284 -15.73 24.33 0.12
N TYR A 285 -15.00 23.64 -0.75
CA TYR A 285 -15.42 23.37 -2.13
C TYR A 285 -15.73 21.89 -2.33
N PHE A 286 -16.94 21.61 -2.84
CA PHE A 286 -17.46 20.24 -3.02
C PHE A 286 -17.66 19.87 -4.50
N GLY A 287 -17.32 20.76 -5.43
CA GLY A 287 -17.28 20.46 -6.86
C GLY A 287 -16.04 19.65 -7.26
N ILE A 288 -15.92 19.39 -8.56
CA ILE A 288 -14.76 18.64 -9.10
C ILE A 288 -13.54 19.55 -9.13
N MET A 289 -12.41 19.00 -8.71
CA MET A 289 -11.11 19.68 -8.64
C MET A 289 -10.06 18.89 -9.41
N GLY A 290 -9.33 19.56 -10.31
CA GLY A 290 -8.16 18.97 -10.97
C GLY A 290 -6.90 19.23 -10.16
N VAL A 291 -6.38 18.18 -9.53
CA VAL A 291 -5.21 18.22 -8.65
C VAL A 291 -3.99 17.56 -9.28
N PRO A 292 -2.75 17.85 -8.83
CA PRO A 292 -1.56 17.14 -9.29
C PRO A 292 -1.66 15.63 -9.04
N ILE A 293 -1.07 14.81 -9.93
CA ILE A 293 -1.05 13.34 -9.82
C ILE A 293 -0.46 12.84 -8.50
N THR A 294 0.40 13.65 -7.86
CA THR A 294 1.00 13.35 -6.56
C THR A 294 -0.02 13.23 -5.42
N ILE A 295 -1.30 13.61 -5.64
CA ILE A 295 -2.39 13.38 -4.69
C ILE A 295 -2.52 11.88 -4.35
N ILE A 296 -2.27 10.99 -5.30
CA ILE A 296 -2.40 9.54 -5.11
C ILE A 296 -1.54 9.05 -3.94
N ASN A 297 -0.42 9.72 -3.65
CA ASN A 297 0.45 9.38 -2.52
C ASN A 297 -0.13 9.74 -1.15
N ARG A 298 -1.11 10.62 -1.11
CA ARG A 298 -1.78 11.09 0.10
C ARG A 298 -3.29 10.86 0.03
N TYR A 299 -3.72 10.10 -0.97
CA TYR A 299 -5.12 9.86 -1.21
C TYR A 299 -5.73 9.07 -0.05
N ASN A 300 -6.81 9.61 0.47
CA ASN A 300 -7.66 8.98 1.45
C ASN A 300 -9.06 8.88 0.84
N SER A 301 -9.53 7.65 0.63
CA SER A 301 -10.83 7.37 0.00
C SER A 301 -12.02 7.76 0.88
N GLU A 302 -11.83 7.98 2.19
CA GLU A 302 -12.86 8.51 3.08
C GLU A 302 -12.99 10.02 2.98
N GLN A 303 -11.90 10.73 2.60
CA GLN A 303 -11.89 12.18 2.47
C GLN A 303 -12.23 12.65 1.05
N PHE A 304 -11.79 11.90 0.03
CA PHE A 304 -11.99 12.25 -1.37
C PHE A 304 -12.53 11.07 -2.18
N GLU A 305 -13.18 11.40 -3.27
CA GLU A 305 -13.52 10.49 -4.36
C GLU A 305 -12.63 10.83 -5.57
N ILE A 306 -12.00 9.85 -6.19
CA ILE A 306 -11.39 10.02 -7.50
C ILE A 306 -12.49 9.90 -8.55
N VAL A 307 -12.80 11.01 -9.21
CA VAL A 307 -13.79 11.08 -10.27
C VAL A 307 -13.22 10.52 -11.58
N GLY A 308 -11.97 10.90 -11.90
CA GLY A 308 -11.30 10.43 -13.10
C GLY A 308 -9.91 11.02 -13.28
N GLU A 309 -9.36 10.83 -14.47
CA GLU A 309 -8.06 11.36 -14.85
C GLU A 309 -8.23 12.27 -16.06
N ALA A 310 -7.71 13.48 -16.00
CA ALA A 310 -7.62 14.42 -17.11
C ALA A 310 -6.27 14.23 -17.81
N ASN A 311 -6.22 13.33 -18.78
CA ASN A 311 -5.01 12.96 -19.50
C ASN A 311 -5.34 12.52 -20.94
N HIS A 312 -4.39 12.70 -21.85
CA HIS A 312 -4.53 12.26 -23.23
C HIS A 312 -4.60 10.72 -23.30
N GLY A 313 -5.68 10.22 -23.92
CA GLY A 313 -5.89 8.78 -24.10
C GLY A 313 -6.44 8.06 -22.86
N SER A 314 -6.89 8.78 -21.82
CA SER A 314 -7.67 8.17 -20.75
C SER A 314 -9.07 7.84 -21.25
N ASP A 315 -9.53 6.59 -21.03
CA ASP A 315 -10.92 6.17 -21.21
C ASP A 315 -11.72 6.70 -20.01
N ASN A 316 -12.02 7.98 -19.98
CA ASN A 316 -12.90 8.53 -18.95
C ASN A 316 -14.25 8.92 -19.55
N GLU A 317 -15.29 8.84 -18.76
CA GLU A 317 -16.68 9.15 -19.13
C GLU A 317 -16.90 10.63 -19.51
N TYR A 318 -15.88 11.48 -19.31
CA TYR A 318 -15.96 12.91 -19.57
C TYR A 318 -15.31 13.33 -20.88
N ASP A 319 -14.79 12.39 -21.69
CA ASP A 319 -14.09 12.64 -22.96
C ASP A 319 -13.00 13.73 -22.86
N LEU A 320 -12.30 13.76 -21.72
CA LEU A 320 -11.35 14.78 -21.38
C LEU A 320 -9.92 14.33 -21.69
N PHE A 321 -9.29 14.92 -22.70
CA PHE A 321 -7.89 14.62 -23.04
C PHE A 321 -6.94 15.24 -22.02
N LYS A 322 -6.92 16.57 -21.92
CA LYS A 322 -6.12 17.32 -20.97
C LYS A 322 -6.89 18.55 -20.48
N PRO A 323 -6.66 19.01 -19.26
CA PRO A 323 -7.30 20.23 -18.81
C PRO A 323 -6.71 21.42 -19.56
N VAL A 324 -7.57 22.31 -20.03
CA VAL A 324 -7.22 23.56 -20.71
C VAL A 324 -7.56 24.72 -19.79
N LEU A 325 -6.61 25.64 -19.64
CA LEU A 325 -6.79 26.86 -18.84
C LEU A 325 -6.29 28.07 -19.61
N ASN A 326 -7.16 29.05 -19.84
CA ASN A 326 -6.87 30.25 -20.64
C ASN A 326 -6.26 29.91 -22.01
N GLY A 327 -6.84 28.94 -22.70
CA GLY A 327 -6.40 28.47 -24.02
C GLY A 327 -5.12 27.63 -24.03
N LYS A 328 -4.54 27.30 -22.86
CA LYS A 328 -3.32 26.48 -22.78
C LYS A 328 -3.59 25.13 -22.14
N GLU A 329 -3.13 24.06 -22.81
CA GLU A 329 -3.13 22.73 -22.21
C GLU A 329 -2.22 22.68 -21.00
N LEU A 330 -2.72 22.09 -19.91
CA LEU A 330 -1.94 21.80 -18.72
C LEU A 330 -1.44 20.34 -18.72
N TYR A 331 -0.49 20.05 -17.83
CA TYR A 331 -0.09 18.69 -17.55
C TYR A 331 -1.27 17.90 -16.96
N LYS A 332 -1.30 16.60 -17.19
CA LYS A 332 -2.34 15.69 -16.67
C LYS A 332 -2.65 15.92 -15.20
N LYS A 333 -3.92 15.83 -14.85
CA LYS A 333 -4.45 16.02 -13.50
C LYS A 333 -5.29 14.81 -13.09
N ILE A 334 -5.40 14.61 -11.78
CA ILE A 334 -6.40 13.72 -11.22
C ILE A 334 -7.61 14.57 -10.85
N LEU A 335 -8.78 14.16 -11.28
CA LEU A 335 -10.05 14.79 -10.92
C LEU A 335 -10.54 14.16 -9.62
N ILE A 336 -10.68 14.98 -8.60
CA ILE A 336 -11.20 14.57 -7.31
C ILE A 336 -12.42 15.38 -6.92
N ARG A 337 -13.24 14.81 -6.07
CA ARG A 337 -14.32 15.48 -5.35
C ARG A 337 -14.14 15.23 -3.87
N ARG A 338 -14.36 16.24 -3.06
CA ARG A 338 -14.38 16.07 -1.61
C ARG A 338 -15.63 15.29 -1.21
N ARG A 339 -15.46 14.26 -0.40
CA ARG A 339 -16.60 13.59 0.22
C ARG A 339 -17.14 14.49 1.32
N CYS A 340 -18.44 14.76 1.27
CA CYS A 340 -19.12 15.18 2.48
C CYS A 340 -18.97 14.00 3.44
N LYS A 341 -18.25 14.15 4.53
CA LYS A 341 -18.51 13.25 5.65
C LYS A 341 -19.98 13.48 5.96
N GLU A 342 -20.83 12.49 5.69
CA GLU A 342 -21.99 12.35 6.55
C GLU A 342 -21.37 12.37 7.94
N VAL A 343 -21.57 13.45 8.65
CA VAL A 343 -21.37 13.46 10.08
C VAL A 343 -22.36 12.41 10.51
N LYS A 344 -21.93 11.15 10.69
CA LYS A 344 -22.66 10.23 11.56
C LYS A 344 -22.67 11.00 12.84
N GLU A 345 -23.85 11.59 13.10
CA GLU A 345 -24.08 12.35 14.32
C GLU A 345 -23.66 11.37 15.41
N LYS A 346 -22.51 11.63 16.04
CA LYS A 346 -22.03 10.76 17.12
C LYS A 346 -23.07 10.90 18.22
N GLU A 347 -23.88 9.88 18.40
CA GLU A 347 -24.74 9.79 19.54
C GLU A 347 -23.87 9.48 20.76
N PHE A 348 -23.84 10.39 21.71
CA PHE A 348 -23.12 10.22 22.97
C PHE A 348 -24.07 9.58 23.97
N VAL A 349 -23.68 8.43 24.49
CA VAL A 349 -24.46 7.72 25.50
C VAL A 349 -24.03 8.26 26.87
N ILE A 350 -25.01 8.79 27.61
CA ILE A 350 -24.83 9.31 28.98
C ILE A 350 -25.05 8.20 29.97
N LEU A 351 -24.13 8.06 30.91
CA LEU A 351 -24.27 7.33 32.14
C LEU A 351 -24.29 8.34 33.28
N ASP A 352 -25.48 8.57 33.87
CA ASP A 352 -25.70 9.53 34.95
C ASP A 352 -25.65 8.83 36.31
N LEU A 353 -24.56 9.00 37.05
CA LEU A 353 -24.29 8.29 38.29
C LEU A 353 -24.85 8.97 39.55
N PHE A 354 -25.37 10.19 39.44
CA PHE A 354 -25.98 10.97 40.49
C PHE A 354 -27.16 11.72 39.90
N SER A 355 -28.10 10.97 39.37
CA SER A 355 -29.08 11.50 38.42
C SER A 355 -30.12 12.41 39.05
N GLY A 356 -30.38 12.25 40.33
CA GLY A 356 -31.50 12.97 40.97
C GLY A 356 -32.81 12.76 40.20
N ALA A 357 -33.57 13.81 40.05
CA ALA A 357 -34.81 13.83 39.25
C ALA A 357 -34.58 13.98 37.73
N GLY A 358 -33.33 14.00 37.26
CA GLY A 358 -32.96 13.98 35.83
C GLY A 358 -32.75 15.34 35.18
N GLY A 359 -32.59 16.40 35.93
CA GLY A 359 -32.45 17.76 35.36
C GLY A 359 -31.28 17.91 34.42
N PHE A 360 -30.12 17.34 34.75
CA PHE A 360 -28.95 17.35 33.91
C PHE A 360 -29.15 16.52 32.63
N SER A 361 -29.53 15.27 32.77
CA SER A 361 -29.77 14.35 31.65
C SER A 361 -30.84 14.87 30.70
N TYR A 362 -31.92 15.38 31.20
CA TYR A 362 -32.99 16.00 30.42
C TYR A 362 -32.47 17.23 29.63
N GLY A 363 -31.66 18.05 30.29
CA GLY A 363 -31.02 19.20 29.63
C GLY A 363 -30.10 18.81 28.48
N MET A 364 -29.29 17.75 28.67
CA MET A 364 -28.39 17.22 27.65
C MET A 364 -29.14 16.63 26.47
N GLU A 365 -30.21 15.86 26.68
CA GLU A 365 -31.03 15.25 25.61
C GLU A 365 -31.83 16.25 24.76
N LYS A 366 -31.91 17.52 25.14
CA LYS A 366 -32.40 18.58 24.24
C LYS A 366 -31.48 18.73 23.01
N ASN A 367 -30.24 18.32 23.12
CA ASN A 367 -29.36 18.16 21.98
C ASN A 367 -29.43 16.68 21.52
N LYS A 368 -29.92 16.46 20.28
CA LYS A 368 -30.14 15.15 19.66
C LYS A 368 -28.91 14.23 19.62
N HIS A 369 -27.69 14.76 19.89
CA HIS A 369 -26.46 13.98 19.96
C HIS A 369 -26.28 13.23 21.29
N PHE A 370 -27.11 13.51 22.29
CA PHE A 370 -27.00 12.89 23.61
C PHE A 370 -28.21 12.04 23.91
N LYS A 371 -27.97 10.86 24.48
CA LYS A 371 -29.00 9.94 24.95
C LYS A 371 -28.59 9.32 26.26
N THR A 372 -29.43 9.42 27.26
CA THR A 372 -29.18 8.84 28.58
C THR A 372 -29.59 7.37 28.58
N ALA A 373 -28.61 6.47 28.72
CA ALA A 373 -28.87 5.04 28.73
C ALA A 373 -29.17 4.51 30.15
N ILE A 374 -28.40 5.01 31.12
CA ILE A 374 -28.49 4.54 32.52
C ILE A 374 -28.44 5.75 33.45
N ALA A 375 -29.29 5.72 34.44
CA ALA A 375 -29.36 6.70 35.54
C ALA A 375 -29.32 5.97 36.88
N LEU A 376 -28.43 6.38 37.77
CA LEU A 376 -28.24 5.85 39.10
C LEU A 376 -28.51 6.97 40.11
N ASP A 377 -29.25 6.66 41.15
CA ASP A 377 -29.34 7.50 42.37
C ASP A 377 -29.63 6.64 43.59
N ILE A 378 -29.32 7.16 44.77
CA ILE A 378 -29.63 6.53 46.05
C ILE A 378 -31.05 6.86 46.52
N ASN A 379 -31.66 7.91 45.98
CA ASN A 379 -32.97 8.41 46.34
C ASN A 379 -34.02 7.85 45.40
N GLU A 380 -34.90 6.99 45.94
CA GLU A 380 -35.96 6.33 45.18
C GLU A 380 -36.99 7.32 44.60
N SER A 381 -37.44 8.31 45.36
CA SER A 381 -38.41 9.31 44.92
C SER A 381 -37.87 10.19 43.78
N ALA A 382 -36.55 10.48 43.81
CA ALA A 382 -35.88 11.18 42.73
C ALA A 382 -35.84 10.33 41.43
N LEU A 383 -35.56 9.04 41.55
CA LEU A 383 -35.54 8.12 40.39
C LEU A 383 -36.94 7.88 39.83
N GLU A 384 -38.00 7.88 40.63
CA GLU A 384 -39.39 7.82 40.13
C GLU A 384 -39.69 9.05 39.25
N THR A 385 -39.30 10.24 39.72
CA THR A 385 -39.42 11.48 38.94
C THR A 385 -38.57 11.42 37.66
N PHE A 386 -37.37 10.92 37.76
CA PHE A 386 -36.48 10.71 36.59
C PHE A 386 -37.15 9.82 35.55
N LYS A 387 -37.64 8.64 35.98
CA LYS A 387 -38.29 7.66 35.11
C LYS A 387 -39.55 8.19 34.44
N HIS A 388 -40.31 9.04 35.13
CA HIS A 388 -41.46 9.70 34.56
C HIS A 388 -41.07 10.65 33.42
N ASN A 389 -40.00 11.42 33.61
CA ASN A 389 -39.54 12.40 32.63
C ASN A 389 -38.74 11.76 31.46
N MET A 390 -38.06 10.63 31.71
CA MET A 390 -37.16 9.95 30.75
C MET A 390 -37.45 8.44 30.76
N PRO A 391 -38.60 7.99 30.22
CA PRO A 391 -39.10 6.62 30.35
C PRO A 391 -38.22 5.58 29.63
N ASN A 392 -37.38 6.01 28.67
CA ASN A 392 -36.53 5.12 27.89
C ASN A 392 -35.15 4.86 28.57
N THR A 393 -34.88 5.50 29.71
CA THR A 393 -33.60 5.34 30.44
C THR A 393 -33.75 4.19 31.45
N THR A 394 -32.70 3.36 31.54
CA THR A 394 -32.61 2.32 32.57
C THR A 394 -32.23 2.95 33.90
N THR A 395 -33.14 2.93 34.88
CA THR A 395 -32.86 3.46 36.23
C THR A 395 -32.34 2.37 37.16
N VAL A 396 -31.38 2.71 38.02
CA VAL A 396 -30.77 1.84 39.04
C VAL A 396 -30.83 2.55 40.37
N LEU A 397 -31.54 1.97 41.35
CA LEU A 397 -31.55 2.45 42.73
C LEU A 397 -30.40 1.84 43.47
N GLY A 398 -29.55 2.66 44.12
CA GLY A 398 -28.46 2.17 44.93
C GLY A 398 -27.33 3.17 45.15
N ASP A 399 -26.44 2.81 46.04
CA ASP A 399 -25.24 3.58 46.34
C ASP A 399 -24.09 3.15 45.40
N ILE A 400 -23.51 4.11 44.70
CA ILE A 400 -22.38 3.86 43.76
C ILE A 400 -21.14 3.33 44.49
N THR A 401 -21.00 3.52 45.77
CA THR A 401 -19.88 2.97 46.57
C THR A 401 -20.00 1.46 46.78
N ASN A 402 -21.22 0.89 46.64
CA ASN A 402 -21.48 -0.54 46.77
C ASN A 402 -20.94 -1.29 45.53
N GLU A 403 -20.18 -2.34 45.77
CA GLU A 403 -19.55 -3.11 44.69
C GLU A 403 -20.57 -3.85 43.80
N GLU A 404 -21.66 -4.36 44.35
CA GLU A 404 -22.71 -5.02 43.58
C GLU A 404 -23.41 -4.04 42.62
N ILE A 405 -23.66 -2.81 43.08
CA ILE A 405 -24.22 -1.75 42.23
C ILE A 405 -23.25 -1.37 41.10
N LYS A 406 -21.97 -1.22 41.40
CA LYS A 406 -20.93 -0.98 40.35
C LYS A 406 -20.92 -2.07 39.29
N GLN A 407 -20.91 -3.33 39.71
CA GLN A 407 -20.91 -4.46 38.77
C GLN A 407 -22.18 -4.51 37.94
N LYS A 408 -23.34 -4.18 38.53
CA LYS A 408 -24.59 -4.06 37.79
C LYS A 408 -24.54 -2.98 36.71
N ILE A 409 -24.01 -1.81 37.03
CA ILE A 409 -23.84 -0.71 36.06
C ILE A 409 -22.86 -1.08 34.95
N ILE A 410 -21.71 -1.67 35.29
CA ILE A 410 -20.71 -2.12 34.29
C ILE A 410 -21.33 -3.15 33.34
N LYS A 411 -22.15 -4.05 33.86
CA LYS A 411 -22.86 -5.02 33.01
C LYS A 411 -23.85 -4.33 32.06
N LEU A 412 -24.70 -3.47 32.60
CA LEU A 412 -25.68 -2.72 31.78
C LEU A 412 -25.04 -1.79 30.75
N SER A 413 -23.89 -1.18 31.07
CA SER A 413 -23.18 -0.29 30.13
C SER A 413 -22.53 -1.03 28.95
N LYS A 414 -22.30 -2.34 29.06
CA LYS A 414 -21.79 -3.18 27.95
C LYS A 414 -22.88 -3.63 26.98
N GLU A 415 -24.14 -3.52 27.40
CA GLU A 415 -25.33 -3.93 26.63
C GLU A 415 -25.94 -2.75 25.84
N LYS A 416 -25.46 -1.53 26.08
CA LYS A 416 -25.90 -0.27 25.45
C LYS A 416 -24.83 0.32 24.52
#